data_6f901999e8cfed1c36a70d5e3adf071f
#
_entry.id   6f901999e8cfed1c36a70d5e3adf071f
#
_cell.length_a   1.000
_cell.length_b   1.000
_cell.length_c   1.000
_cell.angle_alpha   90.00
_cell.angle_beta   90.00
_cell.angle_gamma   90.00
#
_symmetry.space_group_name_H-M   'P 1'
#
loop_
_entity.id
_entity.type
_entity.pdbx_description
1 polymer ?
#
loop_
_entity_poly.entity_id
_entity_poly.type
_entity_poly.pdbx_seq_one_letter_code
_entity_poly.pdbx_strand_id
1 'polypeptide(L)'
;MNTKSVIITGATSGLGLDCARALLSSDPSWHVVLPARDVGRGAAAVAELGEPQRCTVMPMDLASLASVRAFVDEVRASALPPLHAIVCNAGVQVVSGTEHTRDGVEMTFGVNHLGHFALVQALLDTLTHPARILVISSGTHDPSKHTGMPEPRYTSAADLAHPGEAAEENGRRRYTTSKLCNVLFSYELDRRLGDGVTVNAFDPGLMPGSGLARDYSPLGRLAWRYLFPALRVLPNVNSTRTSGRHLAALVNDARFDGVSGQYFEGLRPIKTSTDSYDRDKARDLWETSEALLSHVPK
;
A
#
# COMPACT_ATOMS: atom_id res chain seq x y z
N MET A 1 -9.21 -16.35 -21.73
CA MET A 1 -7.78 -15.95 -21.69
C MET A 1 -7.67 -14.72 -20.80
N ASN A 2 -6.64 -14.63 -19.94
CA ASN A 2 -6.40 -13.44 -19.15
C ASN A 2 -5.98 -12.32 -20.09
N THR A 3 -6.64 -11.17 -20.03
CA THR A 3 -6.39 -10.05 -20.93
C THR A 3 -5.79 -8.83 -20.25
N LYS A 4 -5.72 -8.86 -18.90
CA LYS A 4 -5.20 -7.77 -18.08
C LYS A 4 -4.56 -8.31 -16.80
N SER A 5 -3.56 -7.60 -16.27
CA SER A 5 -2.94 -7.96 -15.02
C SER A 5 -2.98 -6.84 -13.98
N VAL A 6 -2.85 -7.23 -12.72
CA VAL A 6 -2.72 -6.35 -11.57
C VAL A 6 -1.57 -6.81 -10.68
N ILE A 7 -0.74 -5.89 -10.23
CA ILE A 7 0.26 -6.13 -9.19
C ILE A 7 -0.35 -5.73 -7.84
N ILE A 8 -0.36 -6.64 -6.86
CA ILE A 8 -0.87 -6.37 -5.50
C ILE A 8 0.24 -6.65 -4.49
N THR A 9 0.85 -5.60 -3.94
CA THR A 9 1.87 -5.79 -2.90
C THR A 9 1.22 -6.28 -1.60
N GLY A 10 1.91 -7.19 -0.89
CA GLY A 10 1.38 -7.75 0.36
C GLY A 10 0.16 -8.67 0.18
N ALA A 11 -0.01 -9.27 -0.99
CA ALA A 11 -1.15 -10.17 -1.30
C ALA A 11 -1.00 -11.59 -0.72
N THR A 12 0.02 -11.86 0.08
CA THR A 12 0.20 -13.19 0.72
C THR A 12 -0.68 -13.39 1.95
N SER A 13 -1.45 -12.40 2.38
CA SER A 13 -2.38 -12.49 3.53
C SER A 13 -3.28 -11.26 3.63
N GLY A 14 -4.33 -11.35 4.44
CA GLY A 14 -5.14 -10.20 4.86
C GLY A 14 -5.80 -9.44 3.69
N LEU A 15 -5.73 -8.11 3.74
CA LEU A 15 -6.41 -7.23 2.77
C LEU A 15 -6.03 -7.52 1.32
N GLY A 16 -4.72 -7.64 1.04
CA GLY A 16 -4.23 -7.88 -0.32
C GLY A 16 -4.68 -9.24 -0.87
N LEU A 17 -4.67 -10.30 -0.04
CA LEU A 17 -5.15 -11.63 -0.43
C LEU A 17 -6.67 -11.62 -0.70
N ASP A 18 -7.44 -10.94 0.16
CA ASP A 18 -8.90 -10.83 -0.03
C ASP A 18 -9.26 -9.95 -1.23
N CYS A 19 -8.43 -8.93 -1.57
CA CYS A 19 -8.55 -8.17 -2.80
C CYS A 19 -8.29 -9.05 -4.03
N ALA A 20 -7.20 -9.82 -4.03
CA ALA A 20 -6.88 -10.77 -5.11
C ALA A 20 -8.02 -11.77 -5.32
N ARG A 21 -8.54 -12.36 -4.23
CA ARG A 21 -9.67 -13.30 -4.28
C ARG A 21 -10.93 -12.66 -4.89
N ALA A 22 -11.21 -11.42 -4.50
CA ALA A 22 -12.39 -10.71 -5.01
C ALA A 22 -12.25 -10.39 -6.51
N LEU A 23 -11.08 -9.96 -6.98
CA LEU A 23 -10.81 -9.71 -8.40
C LEU A 23 -10.94 -10.98 -9.22
N LEU A 24 -10.28 -12.07 -8.81
CA LEU A 24 -10.34 -13.35 -9.50
C LEU A 24 -11.75 -13.93 -9.57
N SER A 25 -12.58 -13.67 -8.56
CA SER A 25 -13.96 -14.13 -8.50
C SER A 25 -14.93 -13.25 -9.33
N SER A 26 -14.62 -11.96 -9.49
CA SER A 26 -15.53 -11.01 -10.15
C SER A 26 -15.35 -10.94 -11.67
N ASP A 27 -14.13 -11.20 -12.16
CA ASP A 27 -13.80 -11.04 -13.56
C ASP A 27 -12.70 -12.04 -13.98
N PRO A 28 -13.02 -12.97 -14.90
CA PRO A 28 -12.09 -14.00 -15.37
C PRO A 28 -10.92 -13.45 -16.18
N SER A 29 -10.96 -12.18 -16.61
CA SER A 29 -9.89 -11.58 -17.39
C SER A 29 -8.67 -11.18 -16.57
N TRP A 30 -8.78 -11.08 -15.23
CA TRP A 30 -7.67 -10.69 -14.38
C TRP A 30 -6.64 -11.81 -14.17
N HIS A 31 -5.38 -11.41 -14.27
CA HIS A 31 -4.21 -12.13 -13.78
C HIS A 31 -3.60 -11.35 -12.62
N VAL A 32 -3.37 -12.00 -11.48
CA VAL A 32 -2.82 -11.36 -10.28
C VAL A 32 -1.34 -11.68 -10.14
N VAL A 33 -0.51 -10.65 -10.07
CA VAL A 33 0.90 -10.76 -9.72
C VAL A 33 1.05 -10.48 -8.23
N LEU A 34 1.64 -11.44 -7.49
CA LEU A 34 1.86 -11.39 -6.06
C LEU A 34 3.35 -11.19 -5.76
N PRO A 35 3.82 -9.94 -5.60
CA PRO A 35 5.17 -9.71 -5.10
C PRO A 35 5.29 -10.22 -3.66
N ALA A 36 6.28 -11.09 -3.38
CA ALA A 36 6.45 -11.72 -2.08
C ALA A 36 7.93 -11.78 -1.66
N ARG A 37 8.23 -11.41 -0.41
CA ARG A 37 9.58 -11.59 0.17
C ARG A 37 9.91 -13.07 0.36
N ASP A 38 8.91 -13.86 0.67
CA ASP A 38 8.96 -15.31 0.84
C ASP A 38 8.07 -15.94 -0.23
N VAL A 39 8.71 -16.52 -1.22
CA VAL A 39 8.05 -17.16 -2.36
C VAL A 39 7.20 -18.37 -1.92
N GLY A 40 7.62 -19.08 -0.86
CA GLY A 40 6.84 -20.18 -0.29
C GLY A 40 5.49 -19.70 0.29
N ARG A 41 5.49 -18.56 0.97
CA ARG A 41 4.23 -17.91 1.42
C ARG A 41 3.39 -17.40 0.24
N GLY A 42 4.05 -16.94 -0.81
CA GLY A 42 3.37 -16.58 -2.06
C GLY A 42 2.67 -17.78 -2.68
N ALA A 43 3.37 -18.92 -2.81
CA ALA A 43 2.79 -20.16 -3.33
C ALA A 43 1.63 -20.67 -2.49
N ALA A 44 1.73 -20.59 -1.16
CA ALA A 44 0.63 -20.96 -0.25
C ALA A 44 -0.60 -20.04 -0.47
N ALA A 45 -0.39 -18.74 -0.68
CA ALA A 45 -1.48 -17.81 -0.98
C ALA A 45 -2.16 -18.13 -2.31
N VAL A 46 -1.40 -18.47 -3.34
CA VAL A 46 -1.95 -18.91 -4.65
C VAL A 46 -2.77 -20.18 -4.50
N ALA A 47 -2.30 -21.16 -3.72
CA ALA A 47 -3.06 -22.37 -3.41
C ALA A 47 -4.38 -22.05 -2.68
N GLU A 48 -4.37 -21.09 -1.74
CA GLU A 48 -5.56 -20.62 -1.03
C GLU A 48 -6.55 -19.89 -1.95
N LEU A 49 -6.06 -19.18 -2.97
CA LEU A 49 -6.90 -18.51 -3.98
C LEU A 49 -7.59 -19.51 -4.90
N GLY A 50 -7.04 -20.69 -5.10
CA GLY A 50 -7.59 -21.75 -5.93
C GLY A 50 -7.52 -21.53 -7.44
N GLU A 51 -6.75 -20.51 -7.87
CA GLU A 51 -6.65 -20.09 -9.28
C GLU A 51 -5.20 -19.99 -9.77
N PRO A 52 -4.41 -21.10 -9.69
CA PRO A 52 -2.97 -21.05 -9.96
C PRO A 52 -2.61 -20.59 -11.38
N GLN A 53 -3.50 -20.82 -12.36
CA GLN A 53 -3.29 -20.39 -13.74
C GLN A 53 -3.44 -18.88 -13.96
N ARG A 54 -4.01 -18.18 -12.97
CA ARG A 54 -4.31 -16.76 -13.02
C ARG A 54 -3.51 -15.97 -11.96
N CYS A 55 -2.49 -16.58 -11.40
CA CYS A 55 -1.64 -15.99 -10.38
C CYS A 55 -0.17 -16.24 -10.71
N THR A 56 0.66 -15.23 -10.54
CA THR A 56 2.11 -15.34 -10.61
C THR A 56 2.75 -14.80 -9.33
N VAL A 57 3.59 -15.58 -8.67
CA VAL A 57 4.39 -15.14 -7.54
C VAL A 57 5.77 -14.73 -8.04
N MET A 58 6.21 -13.53 -7.68
CA MET A 58 7.54 -13.02 -8.01
C MET A 58 8.24 -12.51 -6.75
N PRO A 59 9.55 -12.73 -6.59
CA PRO A 59 10.29 -12.26 -5.42
C PRO A 59 10.37 -10.73 -5.40
N MET A 60 10.01 -10.10 -4.27
CA MET A 60 10.19 -8.66 -4.03
C MET A 60 10.18 -8.34 -2.54
N ASP A 61 11.14 -7.54 -2.10
CA ASP A 61 11.19 -6.95 -0.77
C ASP A 61 11.18 -5.41 -0.87
N LEU A 62 10.11 -4.78 -0.40
CA LEU A 62 9.98 -3.32 -0.39
C LEU A 62 11.00 -2.63 0.55
N ALA A 63 11.63 -3.38 1.47
CA ALA A 63 12.73 -2.90 2.29
C ALA A 63 14.10 -2.96 1.57
N SER A 64 14.10 -3.13 0.23
CA SER A 64 15.31 -3.14 -0.60
C SER A 64 14.99 -2.58 -1.98
N LEU A 65 15.52 -1.42 -2.29
CA LEU A 65 15.33 -0.78 -3.60
C LEU A 65 15.94 -1.62 -4.73
N ALA A 66 17.03 -2.34 -4.46
CA ALA A 66 17.60 -3.29 -5.41
C ALA A 66 16.62 -4.45 -5.70
N SER A 67 15.91 -4.95 -4.69
CA SER A 67 14.89 -5.99 -4.89
C SER A 67 13.67 -5.47 -5.67
N VAL A 68 13.26 -4.22 -5.44
CA VAL A 68 12.18 -3.59 -6.22
C VAL A 68 12.59 -3.47 -7.69
N ARG A 69 13.83 -3.05 -7.99
CA ARG A 69 14.35 -2.99 -9.36
C ARG A 69 14.36 -4.36 -10.03
N ALA A 70 14.91 -5.37 -9.36
CA ALA A 70 14.94 -6.75 -9.90
C ALA A 70 13.54 -7.27 -10.22
N PHE A 71 12.56 -6.98 -9.36
CA PHE A 71 11.16 -7.32 -9.61
C PHE A 71 10.61 -6.61 -10.86
N VAL A 72 10.89 -5.31 -11.02
CA VAL A 72 10.46 -4.54 -12.21
C VAL A 72 11.05 -5.13 -13.48
N ASP A 73 12.35 -5.48 -13.47
CA ASP A 73 13.03 -6.10 -14.62
C ASP A 73 12.39 -7.46 -14.95
N GLU A 74 12.06 -8.26 -13.94
CA GLU A 74 11.37 -9.54 -14.13
C GLU A 74 9.96 -9.36 -14.71
N VAL A 75 9.19 -8.36 -14.23
CA VAL A 75 7.87 -8.01 -14.79
C VAL A 75 7.98 -7.63 -16.27
N ARG A 76 8.96 -6.79 -16.63
CA ARG A 76 9.19 -6.37 -18.00
C ARG A 76 9.61 -7.50 -18.94
N ALA A 77 10.40 -8.46 -18.42
CA ALA A 77 10.88 -9.62 -19.18
C ALA A 77 9.84 -10.74 -19.30
N SER A 78 8.80 -10.71 -18.47
CA SER A 78 7.81 -11.80 -18.40
C SER A 78 6.72 -11.67 -19.46
N ALA A 79 6.13 -12.82 -19.85
CA ALA A 79 4.96 -12.88 -20.73
C ALA A 79 3.63 -12.68 -19.96
N LEU A 80 3.60 -11.74 -19.01
CA LEU A 80 2.38 -11.41 -18.30
C LEU A 80 1.36 -10.72 -19.22
N PRO A 81 0.04 -10.84 -18.95
CA PRO A 81 -0.95 -9.99 -19.59
C PRO A 81 -0.65 -8.50 -19.35
N PRO A 82 -1.12 -7.59 -20.24
CA PRO A 82 -0.94 -6.15 -20.07
C PRO A 82 -1.28 -5.65 -18.66
N LEU A 83 -0.42 -4.80 -18.09
CA LEU A 83 -0.59 -4.28 -16.72
C LEU A 83 -1.59 -3.13 -16.70
N HIS A 84 -2.72 -3.33 -16.04
CA HIS A 84 -3.80 -2.33 -15.93
C HIS A 84 -4.00 -1.79 -14.51
N ALA A 85 -3.38 -2.39 -13.50
CA ALA A 85 -3.48 -1.85 -12.15
C ALA A 85 -2.27 -2.16 -11.26
N ILE A 86 -1.98 -1.23 -10.34
CA ILE A 86 -1.02 -1.42 -9.25
C ILE A 86 -1.73 -1.11 -7.93
N VAL A 87 -1.67 -2.04 -6.98
CA VAL A 87 -2.21 -1.88 -5.63
C VAL A 87 -1.05 -1.86 -4.62
N CYS A 88 -0.70 -0.68 -4.15
CA CYS A 88 0.31 -0.42 -3.12
C CYS A 88 -0.28 -0.72 -1.74
N ASN A 89 -0.42 -2.02 -1.41
CA ASN A 89 -1.13 -2.47 -0.21
C ASN A 89 -0.19 -2.88 0.93
N ALA A 90 0.99 -3.38 0.65
CA ALA A 90 1.92 -3.81 1.71
C ALA A 90 2.19 -2.69 2.72
N GLY A 91 2.44 -3.07 3.96
CA GLY A 91 2.80 -2.11 5.00
C GLY A 91 3.28 -2.79 6.27
N VAL A 92 4.11 -2.06 6.98
CA VAL A 92 4.66 -2.46 8.29
C VAL A 92 4.42 -1.37 9.31
N GLN A 93 4.45 -1.76 10.58
CA GLN A 93 4.46 -0.85 11.71
C GLN A 93 5.51 -1.35 12.70
N VAL A 94 6.62 -0.65 12.81
CA VAL A 94 7.63 -0.87 13.86
C VAL A 94 7.22 -0.06 15.08
N VAL A 95 6.76 -0.72 16.14
CA VAL A 95 6.16 -0.05 17.31
C VAL A 95 7.23 0.50 18.25
N SER A 96 8.33 -0.23 18.44
CA SER A 96 9.42 0.12 19.37
C SER A 96 10.77 0.11 18.67
N GLY A 97 11.64 1.02 19.06
CA GLY A 97 12.95 1.19 18.43
C GLY A 97 12.86 1.77 17.00
N THR A 98 13.99 1.85 16.34
CA THR A 98 14.10 2.24 14.94
C THR A 98 14.80 1.13 14.17
N GLU A 99 14.10 0.57 13.20
CA GLU A 99 14.66 -0.38 12.24
C GLU A 99 14.93 0.33 10.91
N HIS A 100 15.86 -0.20 10.14
CA HIS A 100 16.22 0.37 8.83
C HIS A 100 16.08 -0.68 7.72
N THR A 101 15.76 -0.19 6.54
CA THR A 101 15.79 -0.97 5.30
C THR A 101 17.23 -1.33 4.93
N ARG A 102 17.41 -2.16 3.89
CA ARG A 102 18.75 -2.46 3.37
C ARG A 102 19.45 -1.25 2.78
N ASP A 103 18.69 -0.23 2.43
CA ASP A 103 19.17 1.04 1.88
C ASP A 103 19.43 2.11 2.98
N GLY A 104 19.35 1.72 4.27
CA GLY A 104 19.59 2.61 5.42
C GLY A 104 18.47 3.58 5.75
N VAL A 105 17.30 3.44 5.12
CA VAL A 105 16.12 4.29 5.35
C VAL A 105 15.29 3.73 6.52
N GLU A 106 14.63 4.58 7.31
CA GLU A 106 13.72 4.14 8.37
C GLU A 106 12.68 3.16 7.81
N MET A 107 12.48 2.04 8.52
CA MET A 107 11.75 0.88 8.01
C MET A 107 10.31 1.19 7.62
N THR A 108 9.58 1.96 8.44
CA THR A 108 8.17 2.25 8.19
C THR A 108 8.00 3.20 6.99
N PHE A 109 8.81 4.24 6.91
CA PHE A 109 8.85 5.14 5.75
C PHE A 109 9.33 4.39 4.50
N GLY A 110 10.40 3.61 4.62
CA GLY A 110 10.99 2.85 3.52
C GLY A 110 10.00 1.87 2.88
N VAL A 111 9.33 1.05 3.68
CA VAL A 111 8.39 0.03 3.18
C VAL A 111 7.05 0.64 2.76
N ASN A 112 6.45 1.49 3.62
CA ASN A 112 5.08 1.96 3.39
C ASN A 112 5.00 3.01 2.28
N HIS A 113 6.09 3.78 2.06
CA HIS A 113 6.14 4.84 1.06
C HIS A 113 7.23 4.63 0.01
N LEU A 114 8.52 4.69 0.37
CA LEU A 114 9.62 4.78 -0.61
C LEU A 114 9.69 3.57 -1.55
N GLY A 115 9.51 2.36 -1.04
CA GLY A 115 9.48 1.13 -1.85
C GLY A 115 8.31 1.11 -2.84
N HIS A 116 7.14 1.62 -2.44
CA HIS A 116 6.00 1.77 -3.36
C HIS A 116 6.21 2.90 -4.36
N PHE A 117 6.80 4.01 -3.93
CA PHE A 117 7.19 5.10 -4.82
C PHE A 117 8.12 4.58 -5.93
N ALA A 118 9.17 3.83 -5.54
CA ALA A 118 10.10 3.21 -6.48
C ALA A 118 9.42 2.25 -7.46
N LEU A 119 8.53 1.37 -6.94
CA LEU A 119 7.78 0.42 -7.74
C LEU A 119 6.90 1.11 -8.77
N VAL A 120 6.10 2.08 -8.33
CA VAL A 120 5.16 2.81 -9.20
C VAL A 120 5.93 3.58 -10.26
N GLN A 121 6.94 4.39 -9.87
CA GLN A 121 7.73 5.17 -10.81
C GLN A 121 8.37 4.31 -11.90
N ALA A 122 8.91 3.15 -11.51
CA ALA A 122 9.56 2.25 -12.46
C ALA A 122 8.58 1.50 -13.37
N LEU A 123 7.30 1.42 -13.06
CA LEU A 123 6.29 0.71 -13.86
C LEU A 123 5.32 1.62 -14.62
N LEU A 124 5.40 2.95 -14.47
CA LEU A 124 4.47 3.87 -15.13
C LEU A 124 4.42 3.69 -16.65
N ASP A 125 5.57 3.50 -17.29
CA ASP A 125 5.72 3.30 -18.73
C ASP A 125 5.23 1.92 -19.23
N THR A 126 4.99 0.98 -18.32
CA THR A 126 4.47 -0.36 -18.63
C THR A 126 2.95 -0.47 -18.49
N LEU A 127 2.31 0.55 -17.92
CA LEU A 127 0.87 0.55 -17.73
C LEU A 127 0.13 0.63 -19.07
N THR A 128 -0.82 -0.27 -19.26
CA THR A 128 -1.74 -0.25 -20.42
C THR A 128 -3.01 0.50 -20.05
N HIS A 129 -3.27 1.59 -20.75
CA HIS A 129 -4.42 2.46 -20.47
C HIS A 129 -5.76 1.82 -20.94
N PRO A 130 -6.87 2.07 -20.22
CA PRO A 130 -6.92 2.78 -18.93
C PRO A 130 -6.30 1.98 -17.81
N ALA A 131 -5.60 2.66 -16.89
CA ALA A 131 -4.94 2.02 -15.76
C ALA A 131 -5.32 2.67 -14.42
N ARG A 132 -5.18 1.92 -13.32
CA ARG A 132 -5.52 2.38 -11.98
C ARG A 132 -4.40 2.11 -10.97
N ILE A 133 -4.06 3.11 -10.17
CA ILE A 133 -3.11 2.98 -9.06
C ILE A 133 -3.88 3.22 -7.76
N LEU A 134 -3.87 2.23 -6.86
CA LEU A 134 -4.50 2.31 -5.54
C LEU A 134 -3.40 2.30 -4.48
N VAL A 135 -3.38 3.32 -3.62
CA VAL A 135 -2.41 3.43 -2.53
C VAL A 135 -3.13 3.29 -1.18
N ILE A 136 -2.74 2.28 -0.41
CA ILE A 136 -3.39 2.02 0.88
C ILE A 136 -2.87 2.99 1.94
N SER A 137 -3.79 3.82 2.43
CA SER A 137 -3.60 4.70 3.57
C SER A 137 -4.35 4.17 4.81
N SER A 138 -4.81 5.05 5.66
CA SER A 138 -5.61 4.74 6.87
C SER A 138 -6.17 6.04 7.43
N GLY A 139 -7.33 6.00 8.08
CA GLY A 139 -7.88 7.12 8.84
C GLY A 139 -6.95 7.67 9.92
N THR A 140 -5.90 6.92 10.30
CA THR A 140 -4.89 7.37 11.27
C THR A 140 -4.02 8.53 10.79
N HIS A 141 -4.06 8.87 9.48
CA HIS A 141 -3.40 10.06 8.94
C HIS A 141 -4.14 11.36 9.27
N ASP A 142 -5.37 11.27 9.74
CA ASP A 142 -6.23 12.41 10.01
C ASP A 142 -6.50 12.54 11.51
N PRO A 143 -5.95 13.58 12.18
CA PRO A 143 -6.16 13.82 13.60
C PRO A 143 -7.64 13.96 13.98
N SER A 144 -8.48 14.48 13.07
CA SER A 144 -9.92 14.67 13.31
C SER A 144 -10.70 13.36 13.49
N LYS A 145 -10.12 12.24 13.05
CA LYS A 145 -10.76 10.90 13.16
C LYS A 145 -10.68 10.29 14.57
N HIS A 146 -9.90 10.84 15.48
CA HIS A 146 -9.75 10.36 16.87
C HIS A 146 -9.53 8.85 16.98
N THR A 147 -8.62 8.31 16.18
CA THR A 147 -8.39 6.85 16.05
C THR A 147 -7.71 6.21 17.26
N GLY A 148 -7.32 6.97 18.27
CA GLY A 148 -6.51 6.51 19.41
C GLY A 148 -5.03 6.26 19.06
N MET A 149 -4.63 6.60 17.84
CA MET A 149 -3.24 6.61 17.40
C MET A 149 -2.64 8.00 17.58
N PRO A 150 -1.31 8.12 17.79
CA PRO A 150 -0.64 9.43 17.78
C PRO A 150 -0.90 10.17 16.47
N GLU A 151 -1.05 11.49 16.56
CA GLU A 151 -1.20 12.33 15.38
C GLU A 151 0.05 12.23 14.48
N PRO A 152 -0.13 12.23 13.15
CA PRO A 152 0.99 12.25 12.21
C PRO A 152 1.80 13.54 12.40
N ARG A 153 3.11 13.45 12.15
CA ARG A 153 4.01 14.60 12.19
C ARG A 153 4.91 14.56 10.96
N TYR A 154 4.57 15.36 9.98
CA TYR A 154 5.43 15.56 8.82
C TYR A 154 6.39 16.73 9.11
N THR A 155 7.69 16.46 9.17
CA THR A 155 8.76 17.47 9.29
C THR A 155 9.35 17.75 7.91
N SER A 156 10.15 16.83 7.41
CA SER A 156 10.63 16.75 6.03
C SER A 156 10.75 15.30 5.63
N ALA A 157 10.72 14.98 4.34
CA ALA A 157 10.91 13.61 3.88
C ALA A 157 12.32 13.09 4.22
N ALA A 158 13.32 13.94 4.25
CA ALA A 158 14.67 13.60 4.67
C ALA A 158 14.74 13.16 6.14
N ASP A 159 14.06 13.90 7.06
CA ASP A 159 13.98 13.53 8.47
C ASP A 159 13.19 12.23 8.68
N LEU A 160 12.16 11.99 7.86
CA LEU A 160 11.39 10.74 7.93
C LEU A 160 12.21 9.55 7.44
N ALA A 161 13.04 9.74 6.42
CA ALA A 161 13.93 8.71 5.90
C ALA A 161 15.10 8.41 6.85
N HIS A 162 15.65 9.43 7.51
CA HIS A 162 16.82 9.33 8.38
C HIS A 162 16.58 10.07 9.70
N PRO A 163 15.70 9.55 10.57
CA PRO A 163 15.44 10.16 11.87
C PRO A 163 16.72 10.16 12.72
N GLY A 164 17.09 11.33 13.25
CA GLY A 164 18.25 11.46 14.12
C GLY A 164 18.09 10.66 15.44
N GLU A 165 19.21 10.42 16.14
CA GLU A 165 19.25 9.66 17.42
C GLU A 165 18.34 10.25 18.52
N ALA A 166 18.09 11.56 18.49
CA ALA A 166 17.19 12.24 19.43
C ALA A 166 15.69 11.99 19.14
N ALA A 167 15.36 11.39 18.01
CA ALA A 167 13.99 11.04 17.65
C ALA A 167 13.59 9.71 18.32
N GLU A 168 13.45 9.67 19.65
CA GLU A 168 12.61 8.68 20.33
C GLU A 168 11.15 8.83 19.85
N GLU A 169 10.94 8.91 18.54
CA GLU A 169 9.61 8.96 18.02
C GLU A 169 8.95 7.61 18.22
N ASN A 170 7.83 7.67 18.90
CA ASN A 170 6.92 6.54 19.04
C ASN A 170 6.67 5.93 17.64
N GLY A 171 7.05 4.68 17.41
CA GLY A 171 6.89 3.99 16.14
C GLY A 171 5.45 3.99 15.61
N ARG A 172 4.45 4.15 16.50
CA ARG A 172 3.06 4.36 16.13
C ARG A 172 2.86 5.70 15.40
N ARG A 173 3.63 6.77 15.77
CA ARG A 173 3.60 8.05 15.06
C ARG A 173 4.28 7.94 13.70
N ARG A 174 5.40 7.23 13.57
CA ARG A 174 6.01 6.94 12.26
C ARG A 174 5.01 6.26 11.33
N TYR A 175 4.24 5.31 11.85
CA TYR A 175 3.18 4.66 11.07
C TYR A 175 2.11 5.66 10.62
N THR A 176 1.52 6.46 11.51
CA THR A 176 0.49 7.44 11.12
C THR A 176 1.03 8.47 10.14
N THR A 177 2.29 8.91 10.32
CA THR A 177 2.97 9.80 9.37
C THR A 177 3.19 9.13 8.02
N SER A 178 3.57 7.85 7.97
CA SER A 178 3.70 7.11 6.71
C SER A 178 2.36 7.01 5.95
N LYS A 179 1.23 6.98 6.69
CA LYS A 179 -0.10 6.98 6.07
C LYS A 179 -0.49 8.35 5.52
N LEU A 180 -0.02 9.43 6.13
CA LEU A 180 -0.10 10.77 5.55
C LEU A 180 0.77 10.87 4.28
N CYS A 181 2.01 10.35 4.31
CA CYS A 181 2.86 10.29 3.12
C CYS A 181 2.18 9.56 1.95
N ASN A 182 1.46 8.48 2.22
CA ASN A 182 0.72 7.75 1.18
C ASN A 182 -0.39 8.59 0.54
N VAL A 183 -1.09 9.44 1.30
CA VAL A 183 -2.09 10.38 0.74
C VAL A 183 -1.41 11.48 -0.06
N LEU A 184 -0.35 12.11 0.49
CA LEU A 184 0.44 13.13 -0.21
C LEU A 184 0.99 12.60 -1.54
N PHE A 185 1.56 11.39 -1.53
CA PHE A 185 2.05 10.69 -2.72
C PHE A 185 0.93 10.46 -3.74
N SER A 186 -0.22 9.98 -3.31
CA SER A 186 -1.35 9.71 -4.22
C SER A 186 -1.81 10.99 -4.93
N TYR A 187 -1.94 12.09 -4.19
CA TYR A 187 -2.39 13.36 -4.75
C TYR A 187 -1.32 14.02 -5.65
N GLU A 188 -0.03 13.88 -5.30
CA GLU A 188 1.05 14.42 -6.13
C GLU A 188 1.22 13.60 -7.40
N LEU A 189 1.12 12.27 -7.31
CA LEU A 189 1.18 11.38 -8.48
C LEU A 189 0.02 11.69 -9.44
N ASP A 190 -1.20 11.84 -8.94
CA ASP A 190 -2.37 12.23 -9.73
C ASP A 190 -2.14 13.53 -10.49
N ARG A 191 -1.56 14.56 -9.85
CA ARG A 191 -1.24 15.85 -10.49
C ARG A 191 -0.16 15.76 -11.57
N ARG A 192 0.73 14.77 -11.47
CA ARG A 192 1.87 14.60 -12.40
C ARG A 192 1.53 13.71 -13.58
N LEU A 193 0.55 12.84 -13.42
CA LEU A 193 0.12 11.95 -14.50
C LEU A 193 -0.88 12.65 -15.42
N GLY A 194 -0.80 12.29 -16.72
CA GLY A 194 -1.79 12.68 -17.71
C GLY A 194 -2.99 11.75 -17.76
N ASP A 195 -3.84 11.94 -18.77
CA ASP A 195 -5.01 11.13 -19.00
C ASP A 195 -4.67 9.64 -19.19
N GLY A 196 -5.59 8.77 -18.75
CA GLY A 196 -5.49 7.32 -18.94
C GLY A 196 -5.00 6.55 -17.72
N VAL A 197 -4.40 7.19 -16.71
CA VAL A 197 -4.06 6.58 -15.42
C VAL A 197 -4.78 7.32 -14.30
N THR A 198 -5.53 6.61 -13.48
CA THR A 198 -6.17 7.18 -12.28
C THR A 198 -5.43 6.75 -11.02
N VAL A 199 -5.30 7.67 -10.06
CA VAL A 199 -4.61 7.44 -8.79
C VAL A 199 -5.53 7.78 -7.64
N ASN A 200 -5.79 6.81 -6.76
CA ASN A 200 -6.64 7.04 -5.60
C ASN A 200 -6.02 6.43 -4.33
N ALA A 201 -6.25 7.09 -3.20
CA ALA A 201 -5.92 6.54 -1.90
C ALA A 201 -7.10 5.78 -1.31
N PHE A 202 -6.83 4.73 -0.53
CA PHE A 202 -7.86 3.88 0.07
C PHE A 202 -7.63 3.66 1.56
N ASP A 203 -8.66 3.88 2.36
CA ASP A 203 -8.74 3.51 3.77
C ASP A 203 -9.58 2.22 3.92
N PRO A 204 -8.95 1.12 4.32
CA PRO A 204 -9.67 -0.12 4.54
C PRO A 204 -10.55 -0.11 5.81
N GLY A 205 -10.45 0.94 6.63
CA GLY A 205 -11.02 0.99 7.96
C GLY A 205 -10.21 0.18 9.00
N LEU A 206 -10.70 0.16 10.23
CA LEU A 206 -10.11 -0.66 11.28
C LEU A 206 -10.40 -2.14 11.00
N MET A 207 -9.35 -2.94 10.86
CA MET A 207 -9.45 -4.38 10.55
C MET A 207 -8.91 -5.22 11.72
N PRO A 208 -9.69 -5.45 12.78
CA PRO A 208 -9.27 -6.29 13.89
C PRO A 208 -8.96 -7.73 13.42
N GLY A 209 -7.86 -8.30 13.93
CA GLY A 209 -7.40 -9.62 13.54
C GLY A 209 -6.45 -9.62 12.32
N SER A 210 -6.18 -8.44 11.71
CA SER A 210 -5.16 -8.31 10.66
C SER A 210 -3.74 -8.42 11.23
N GLY A 211 -2.76 -8.63 10.35
CA GLY A 211 -1.34 -8.77 10.73
C GLY A 211 -0.65 -7.48 11.23
N LEU A 212 -1.36 -6.35 11.35
CA LEU A 212 -0.80 -5.07 11.82
C LEU A 212 -0.34 -5.11 13.29
N ALA A 213 -0.93 -5.97 14.12
CA ALA A 213 -0.60 -6.09 15.54
C ALA A 213 0.51 -7.11 15.83
N ARG A 214 1.37 -7.45 14.85
CA ARG A 214 2.44 -8.45 15.04
C ARG A 214 3.41 -8.08 16.17
N ASP A 215 3.70 -6.78 16.30
CA ASP A 215 4.66 -6.24 17.29
C ASP A 215 3.99 -5.80 18.60
N TYR A 216 2.68 -6.10 18.76
CA TYR A 216 2.01 -5.85 20.03
C TYR A 216 2.39 -6.91 21.08
N SER A 217 2.25 -6.57 22.35
CA SER A 217 2.43 -7.51 23.45
C SER A 217 1.54 -8.76 23.26
N PRO A 218 1.89 -9.92 23.83
CA PRO A 218 1.10 -11.15 23.70
C PRO A 218 -0.39 -10.97 24.07
N LEU A 219 -0.66 -10.21 25.14
CA LEU A 219 -2.03 -9.86 25.55
C LEU A 219 -2.69 -8.92 24.55
N GLY A 220 -1.99 -7.95 24.00
CA GLY A 220 -2.48 -7.05 22.95
C GLY A 220 -2.84 -7.81 21.67
N ARG A 221 -2.03 -8.79 21.27
CA ARG A 221 -2.33 -9.66 20.11
C ARG A 221 -3.55 -10.52 20.34
N LEU A 222 -3.73 -11.05 21.56
CA LEU A 222 -4.89 -11.86 21.92
C LEU A 222 -6.17 -11.02 21.87
N ALA A 223 -6.15 -9.83 22.47
CA ALA A 223 -7.26 -8.89 22.43
C ALA A 223 -7.59 -8.47 20.99
N TRP A 224 -6.56 -8.12 20.17
CA TRP A 224 -6.71 -7.77 18.76
C TRP A 224 -7.37 -8.89 17.94
N ARG A 225 -7.02 -10.14 18.23
CA ARG A 225 -7.51 -11.29 17.48
C ARG A 225 -8.91 -11.75 17.88
N TYR A 226 -9.25 -11.66 19.18
CA TYR A 226 -10.47 -12.28 19.72
C TYR A 226 -11.50 -11.29 20.27
N LEU A 227 -11.07 -10.17 20.87
CA LEU A 227 -11.97 -9.19 21.47
C LEU A 227 -12.38 -8.09 20.49
N PHE A 228 -11.44 -7.54 19.75
CA PHE A 228 -11.70 -6.43 18.82
C PHE A 228 -12.58 -6.77 17.61
N PRO A 229 -12.70 -8.04 17.13
CA PRO A 229 -13.69 -8.37 16.11
C PRO A 229 -15.13 -8.06 16.50
N ALA A 230 -15.47 -8.02 17.80
CA ALA A 230 -16.78 -7.59 18.26
C ALA A 230 -17.09 -6.12 17.93
N LEU A 231 -16.05 -5.29 17.71
CA LEU A 231 -16.21 -3.89 17.32
C LEU A 231 -16.68 -3.69 15.86
N ARG A 232 -16.83 -4.76 15.08
CA ARG A 232 -17.34 -4.70 13.68
C ARG A 232 -18.76 -4.16 13.56
N VAL A 233 -19.46 -3.98 14.65
CA VAL A 233 -20.76 -3.28 14.69
C VAL A 233 -20.61 -1.76 14.59
N LEU A 234 -19.39 -1.23 14.82
CA LEU A 234 -19.11 0.20 14.73
C LEU A 234 -18.82 0.62 13.27
N PRO A 235 -19.13 1.86 12.89
CA PRO A 235 -18.82 2.37 11.56
C PRO A 235 -17.31 2.31 11.30
N ASN A 236 -16.94 2.00 10.07
CA ASN A 236 -15.55 1.86 9.60
C ASN A 236 -14.70 0.80 10.32
N VAL A 237 -15.34 -0.20 10.96
CA VAL A 237 -14.67 -1.40 11.47
C VAL A 237 -15.04 -2.58 10.58
N ASN A 238 -14.11 -3.03 9.77
CA ASN A 238 -14.35 -3.98 8.69
C ASN A 238 -13.62 -5.31 8.89
N SER A 239 -14.08 -6.34 8.18
CA SER A 239 -13.26 -7.53 7.94
C SER A 239 -12.31 -7.28 6.77
N THR A 240 -11.17 -7.96 6.73
CA THR A 240 -10.26 -7.93 5.57
C THR A 240 -11.00 -8.31 4.29
N ARG A 241 -11.97 -9.24 4.38
CA ARG A 241 -12.80 -9.68 3.25
C ARG A 241 -13.72 -8.57 2.73
N THR A 242 -14.33 -7.77 3.60
CA THR A 242 -15.16 -6.63 3.19
C THR A 242 -14.32 -5.56 2.53
N SER A 243 -13.22 -5.14 3.18
CA SER A 243 -12.32 -4.13 2.64
C SER A 243 -11.62 -4.62 1.37
N GLY A 244 -11.29 -5.92 1.28
CA GLY A 244 -10.74 -6.54 0.06
C GLY A 244 -11.70 -6.46 -1.13
N ARG A 245 -12.99 -6.69 -0.91
CA ARG A 245 -14.02 -6.50 -1.95
C ARG A 245 -14.16 -5.04 -2.37
N HIS A 246 -14.10 -4.09 -1.44
CA HIS A 246 -14.12 -2.67 -1.76
C HIS A 246 -12.90 -2.26 -2.58
N LEU A 247 -11.71 -2.72 -2.18
CA LEU A 247 -10.48 -2.44 -2.91
C LEU A 247 -10.51 -3.05 -4.32
N ALA A 248 -10.99 -4.29 -4.47
CA ALA A 248 -11.17 -4.93 -5.78
C ALA A 248 -12.18 -4.17 -6.66
N ALA A 249 -13.26 -3.63 -6.07
CA ALA A 249 -14.20 -2.80 -6.81
C ALA A 249 -13.55 -1.50 -7.31
N LEU A 250 -12.72 -0.84 -6.51
CA LEU A 250 -11.96 0.34 -6.94
C LEU A 250 -10.99 0.01 -8.08
N VAL A 251 -10.49 -1.24 -8.16
CA VAL A 251 -9.62 -1.70 -9.25
C VAL A 251 -10.43 -2.00 -10.53
N ASN A 252 -11.63 -2.58 -10.44
CA ASN A 252 -12.29 -3.20 -11.60
C ASN A 252 -13.67 -2.62 -11.98
N ASP A 253 -14.39 -1.99 -11.05
CA ASP A 253 -15.78 -1.56 -11.30
C ASP A 253 -15.80 -0.29 -12.16
N ALA A 254 -16.64 -0.32 -13.21
CA ALA A 254 -16.82 0.79 -14.15
C ALA A 254 -17.34 2.09 -13.49
N ARG A 255 -17.98 2.00 -12.32
CA ARG A 255 -18.40 3.18 -11.55
C ARG A 255 -17.24 4.12 -11.17
N PHE A 256 -16.03 3.60 -11.17
CA PHE A 256 -14.82 4.34 -10.83
C PHE A 256 -13.94 4.65 -12.05
N ASP A 257 -14.46 4.46 -13.27
CA ASP A 257 -13.75 4.84 -14.49
C ASP A 257 -13.52 6.36 -14.50
N GLY A 258 -12.28 6.77 -14.73
CA GLY A 258 -11.89 8.18 -14.74
C GLY A 258 -11.90 8.89 -13.37
N VAL A 259 -12.29 8.21 -12.30
CA VAL A 259 -12.25 8.80 -10.95
C VAL A 259 -10.82 8.79 -10.44
N SER A 260 -10.24 9.99 -10.25
CA SER A 260 -8.85 10.18 -9.83
C SER A 260 -8.72 11.23 -8.74
N GLY A 261 -7.57 11.23 -8.03
CA GLY A 261 -7.28 12.21 -6.99
C GLY A 261 -8.20 12.13 -5.76
N GLN A 262 -8.82 10.98 -5.50
CA GLN A 262 -9.76 10.82 -4.40
C GLN A 262 -9.16 9.96 -3.28
N TYR A 263 -9.69 10.18 -2.07
CA TYR A 263 -9.49 9.31 -0.92
C TYR A 263 -10.79 8.58 -0.58
N PHE A 264 -10.74 7.27 -0.61
CA PHE A 264 -11.91 6.42 -0.39
C PHE A 264 -11.91 5.79 0.99
N GLU A 265 -13.01 5.95 1.74
CA GLU A 265 -13.35 5.13 2.91
C GLU A 265 -14.39 4.10 2.44
N GLY A 266 -13.99 2.84 2.33
CA GLY A 266 -14.78 1.84 1.62
C GLY A 266 -14.95 2.20 0.14
N LEU A 267 -16.18 2.40 -0.31
CA LEU A 267 -16.48 2.83 -1.70
C LEU A 267 -16.89 4.30 -1.79
N ARG A 268 -16.78 5.04 -0.70
CA ARG A 268 -17.24 6.43 -0.64
C ARG A 268 -16.05 7.38 -0.64
N PRO A 269 -15.96 8.33 -1.57
CA PRO A 269 -14.96 9.38 -1.52
C PRO A 269 -15.24 10.30 -0.33
N ILE A 270 -14.22 10.63 0.43
CA ILE A 270 -14.30 11.54 1.58
C ILE A 270 -13.13 12.53 1.55
N LYS A 271 -13.29 13.63 2.31
CA LYS A 271 -12.19 14.56 2.56
C LYS A 271 -11.16 13.93 3.50
N THR A 272 -9.91 14.32 3.34
CA THR A 272 -8.78 13.91 4.17
C THR A 272 -8.34 15.04 5.12
N SER A 273 -7.28 14.81 5.91
CA SER A 273 -6.70 15.82 6.78
C SER A 273 -6.23 17.05 6.01
N THR A 274 -6.22 18.21 6.65
CA THR A 274 -5.73 19.47 6.05
C THR A 274 -4.30 19.32 5.54
N ASP A 275 -3.45 18.63 6.29
CA ASP A 275 -2.04 18.38 5.94
C ASP A 275 -1.86 17.59 4.64
N SER A 276 -2.82 16.73 4.29
CA SER A 276 -2.73 15.93 3.06
C SER A 276 -2.94 16.76 1.77
N TYR A 277 -3.49 17.96 1.89
CA TYR A 277 -3.63 18.90 0.76
C TYR A 277 -2.48 19.89 0.65
N ASP A 278 -1.50 19.84 1.56
CA ASP A 278 -0.32 20.70 1.54
C ASP A 278 0.60 20.32 0.36
N ARG A 279 0.65 21.21 -0.63
CA ARG A 279 1.44 20.98 -1.86
C ARG A 279 2.94 21.06 -1.63
N ASP A 280 3.39 21.80 -0.64
CA ASP A 280 4.82 21.93 -0.36
C ASP A 280 5.33 20.66 0.32
N LYS A 281 4.55 20.09 1.26
CA LYS A 281 4.83 18.76 1.82
C LYS A 281 4.82 17.67 0.74
N ALA A 282 3.85 17.71 -0.18
CA ALA A 282 3.77 16.73 -1.26
C ALA A 282 4.96 16.82 -2.22
N ARG A 283 5.41 18.04 -2.52
CA ARG A 283 6.61 18.29 -3.36
C ARG A 283 7.87 17.86 -2.66
N ASP A 284 8.08 18.24 -1.39
CA ASP A 284 9.22 17.80 -0.58
C ASP A 284 9.31 16.28 -0.52
N LEU A 285 8.17 15.60 -0.27
CA LEU A 285 8.10 14.14 -0.25
C LEU A 285 8.52 13.54 -1.59
N TRP A 286 8.02 14.09 -2.69
CA TRP A 286 8.32 13.62 -4.04
C TRP A 286 9.79 13.78 -4.39
N GLU A 287 10.32 15.01 -4.30
CA GLU A 287 11.69 15.35 -4.68
C GLU A 287 12.73 14.60 -3.84
N THR A 288 12.48 14.49 -2.52
CA THR A 288 13.34 13.71 -1.63
C THR A 288 13.28 12.22 -1.97
N SER A 289 12.09 11.67 -2.29
CA SER A 289 11.98 10.27 -2.71
C SER A 289 12.75 10.01 -4.01
N GLU A 290 12.67 10.88 -5.01
CA GLU A 290 13.49 10.79 -6.23
C GLU A 290 14.99 10.84 -5.93
N ALA A 291 15.42 11.75 -5.05
CA ALA A 291 16.82 11.86 -4.64
C ALA A 291 17.30 10.57 -3.95
N LEU A 292 16.52 10.00 -3.05
CA LEU A 292 16.85 8.73 -2.37
C LEU A 292 16.99 7.58 -3.36
N LEU A 293 16.16 7.52 -4.43
CA LEU A 293 16.29 6.49 -5.46
C LEU A 293 17.58 6.64 -6.27
N SER A 294 18.05 7.87 -6.49
CA SER A 294 19.25 8.14 -7.28
C SER A 294 20.56 7.78 -6.58
N HIS A 295 20.57 7.71 -5.24
CA HIS A 295 21.75 7.39 -4.43
C HIS A 295 22.01 5.90 -4.30
N VAL A 296 21.08 5.05 -4.70
CA VAL A 296 21.27 3.59 -4.66
C VAL A 296 22.01 3.13 -5.93
N PRO A 297 23.19 2.48 -5.84
CA PRO A 297 23.94 2.02 -7.02
C PRO A 297 23.06 1.19 -7.95
N LYS A 298 23.29 1.36 -9.26
CA LYS A 298 22.61 0.59 -10.31
C LYS A 298 23.02 -0.88 -10.25
#